data_480f62250848bf4fbd40e0aac86e1584
#
_entry.id   480f62250848bf4fbd40e0aac86e1584
#
_cell.length_a   1.000
_cell.length_b   1.000
_cell.length_c   1.000
_cell.angle_alpha   90.00
_cell.angle_beta   90.00
_cell.angle_gamma   90.00
#
_symmetry.space_group_name_H-M   'P 1'
#
loop_
_entity.id
_entity.type
_entity.pdbx_description
1 polymer ?
#
loop_
_entity_poly.entity_id
_entity_poly.type
_entity_poly.pdbx_seq_one_letter_code
_entity_poly.pdbx_strand_id
1 'polypeptide(L)'
;YIAELVKEGKIDGISNANDESGRQGMRIVIDVKRDANANVILNKLFKMTALQSSFSVNNIALVKGRPRLLTLKECVKYFVEHRHDVTIRRTKFDLKKAQERAHILEGLIIACDNIDEVVQIIRNSKTPSEAQRNLEKRFELDELQSKAIVDMRLSQLTGLRIEQLHAEYQELEELIARLQLILDDPEECKRVMKAELEEVKEKFGDERRTEIIPDEHEFNAEDFYPNDPVVITISHLGYIKRTPLADFKEQARGGVG
;
A
#
# COMPACT_ATOMS: atom_id res chain seq x y z
N TYR A 1 27.59 2.27 -25.56
CA TYR A 1 26.57 2.23 -26.63
C TYR A 1 26.35 3.63 -27.25
N ILE A 2 26.11 4.72 -26.47
CA ILE A 2 25.94 6.08 -27.02
C ILE A 2 27.16 6.48 -27.87
N ALA A 3 28.37 6.27 -27.35
CA ALA A 3 29.61 6.56 -28.07
C ALA A 3 29.78 5.75 -29.39
N GLU A 4 29.22 4.55 -29.42
CA GLU A 4 29.20 3.72 -30.65
C GLU A 4 28.27 4.33 -31.69
N LEU A 5 27.07 4.75 -31.29
CA LEU A 5 26.11 5.40 -32.19
C LEU A 5 26.65 6.71 -32.77
N VAL A 6 27.44 7.44 -31.99
CA VAL A 6 28.12 8.66 -32.46
C VAL A 6 29.21 8.31 -33.47
N LYS A 7 30.04 7.29 -33.20
CA LYS A 7 31.10 6.83 -34.14
C LYS A 7 30.53 6.30 -35.44
N GLU A 8 29.38 5.62 -35.38
CA GLU A 8 28.68 5.10 -36.55
C GLU A 8 27.95 6.19 -37.36
N GLY A 9 27.94 7.44 -36.88
CA GLY A 9 27.23 8.57 -37.52
C GLY A 9 25.71 8.48 -37.44
N LYS A 10 25.16 7.62 -36.54
CA LYS A 10 23.70 7.50 -36.34
C LYS A 10 23.13 8.65 -35.54
N ILE A 11 23.93 9.21 -34.62
CA ILE A 11 23.59 10.40 -33.84
C ILE A 11 24.70 11.44 -34.04
N ASP A 12 24.40 12.48 -34.81
CA ASP A 12 25.29 13.63 -34.98
C ASP A 12 25.01 14.68 -33.93
N GLY A 13 25.99 15.57 -33.71
CA GLY A 13 25.82 16.73 -32.82
C GLY A 13 26.26 16.50 -31.38
N ILE A 14 26.68 15.32 -31.00
CA ILE A 14 27.30 15.03 -29.68
C ILE A 14 28.80 15.29 -29.79
N SER A 15 29.38 16.07 -28.87
CA SER A 15 30.81 16.30 -28.74
C SER A 15 31.47 15.34 -27.75
N ASN A 16 30.80 15.04 -26.65
CA ASN A 16 31.30 14.15 -25.62
C ASN A 16 30.14 13.45 -24.85
N ALA A 17 30.41 12.31 -24.24
CA ALA A 17 29.50 11.59 -23.39
C ALA A 17 30.26 10.97 -22.20
N ASN A 18 30.03 11.46 -21.01
CA ASN A 18 30.70 11.07 -19.78
C ASN A 18 29.74 10.42 -18.80
N ASP A 19 30.24 9.44 -18.07
CA ASP A 19 29.59 8.89 -16.91
C ASP A 19 30.13 9.59 -15.64
N GLU A 20 29.29 10.40 -15.03
CA GLU A 20 29.53 11.10 -13.76
C GLU A 20 28.78 10.49 -12.59
N SER A 21 28.43 9.22 -12.70
CA SER A 21 27.70 8.51 -11.65
C SER A 21 28.51 8.47 -10.35
N GLY A 22 27.81 8.70 -9.22
CA GLY A 22 28.43 8.76 -7.90
C GLY A 22 27.48 8.32 -6.79
N ARG A 23 27.79 8.66 -5.55
CA ARG A 23 26.97 8.34 -4.38
C ARG A 23 25.54 8.91 -4.45
N GLN A 24 25.34 9.96 -5.23
CA GLN A 24 24.04 10.63 -5.41
C GLN A 24 23.15 9.96 -6.48
N GLY A 25 23.65 8.94 -7.16
CA GLY A 25 22.93 8.22 -8.20
C GLY A 25 23.64 8.21 -9.55
N MET A 26 22.94 7.71 -10.55
CA MET A 26 23.42 7.59 -11.94
C MET A 26 23.32 8.95 -12.63
N ARG A 27 24.41 9.41 -13.24
CA ARG A 27 24.46 10.67 -13.99
C ARG A 27 25.27 10.49 -15.28
N ILE A 28 24.59 10.58 -16.40
CA ILE A 28 25.22 10.58 -17.74
C ILE A 28 25.16 12.01 -18.26
N VAL A 29 26.34 12.58 -18.58
CA VAL A 29 26.46 13.93 -19.12
C VAL A 29 26.83 13.84 -20.60
N ILE A 30 26.00 14.48 -21.43
CA ILE A 30 26.19 14.52 -22.89
C ILE A 30 26.38 15.95 -23.32
N ASP A 31 27.56 16.26 -23.82
CA ASP A 31 27.89 17.56 -24.35
C ASP A 31 27.52 17.67 -25.83
N VAL A 32 26.79 18.72 -26.16
CA VAL A 32 26.24 18.96 -27.50
C VAL A 32 27.11 19.96 -28.23
N LYS A 33 27.36 19.77 -29.54
CA LYS A 33 28.05 20.73 -30.40
C LYS A 33 27.25 22.04 -30.51
N ARG A 34 27.99 23.17 -30.74
CA ARG A 34 27.35 24.51 -30.78
C ARG A 34 26.24 24.65 -31.81
N ASP A 35 26.34 23.97 -32.93
CA ASP A 35 25.42 24.06 -34.06
C ASP A 35 24.31 22.98 -34.02
N ALA A 36 24.23 22.19 -32.95
CA ALA A 36 23.32 21.08 -32.85
C ALA A 36 22.15 21.41 -31.91
N ASN A 37 20.94 20.95 -32.28
CA ASN A 37 19.75 21.12 -31.48
C ASN A 37 19.66 20.03 -30.39
N ALA A 38 19.72 20.42 -29.12
CA ALA A 38 19.73 19.50 -27.99
C ALA A 38 18.45 18.63 -27.91
N ASN A 39 17.29 19.17 -28.24
CA ASN A 39 16.04 18.44 -28.21
C ASN A 39 15.98 17.33 -29.27
N VAL A 40 16.48 17.62 -30.47
CA VAL A 40 16.58 16.61 -31.54
C VAL A 40 17.50 15.46 -31.14
N ILE A 41 18.63 15.77 -30.49
CA ILE A 41 19.58 14.77 -29.99
C ILE A 41 18.90 13.95 -28.87
N LEU A 42 18.23 14.59 -27.95
CA LEU A 42 17.50 13.92 -26.85
C LEU A 42 16.45 12.95 -27.40
N ASN A 43 15.66 13.37 -28.38
CA ASN A 43 14.66 12.51 -29.04
C ASN A 43 15.32 11.31 -29.75
N LYS A 44 16.45 11.54 -30.44
CA LYS A 44 17.22 10.45 -31.05
C LYS A 44 17.77 9.47 -29.99
N LEU A 45 18.27 9.98 -28.87
CA LEU A 45 18.74 9.16 -27.75
C LEU A 45 17.61 8.32 -27.15
N PHE A 46 16.45 8.89 -26.93
CA PHE A 46 15.28 8.13 -26.45
C PHE A 46 14.86 7.02 -27.42
N LYS A 47 14.86 7.30 -28.71
CA LYS A 47 14.46 6.31 -29.74
C LYS A 47 15.51 5.22 -29.96
N MET A 48 16.80 5.55 -29.90
CA MET A 48 17.88 4.67 -30.32
C MET A 48 18.59 3.97 -29.15
N THR A 49 18.29 4.34 -27.92
CA THR A 49 18.95 3.79 -26.73
C THR A 49 17.95 3.34 -25.68
N ALA A 50 18.44 2.66 -24.63
CA ALA A 50 17.62 2.25 -23.49
C ALA A 50 17.33 3.39 -22.48
N LEU A 51 17.61 4.66 -22.83
CA LEU A 51 17.26 5.82 -21.98
C LEU A 51 15.75 5.99 -21.83
N GLN A 52 14.99 5.54 -22.81
CA GLN A 52 13.56 5.37 -22.71
C GLN A 52 13.22 3.92 -23.05
N SER A 53 12.50 3.26 -22.15
CA SER A 53 12.02 1.91 -22.37
C SER A 53 10.57 1.79 -21.90
N SER A 54 9.80 0.95 -22.57
CA SER A 54 8.45 0.61 -22.14
C SER A 54 8.48 -0.52 -21.12
N PHE A 55 7.67 -0.40 -20.09
CA PHE A 55 7.42 -1.46 -19.11
C PHE A 55 5.97 -1.91 -19.21
N SER A 56 5.79 -3.16 -19.63
CA SER A 56 4.44 -3.75 -19.69
C SER A 56 4.03 -4.26 -18.32
N VAL A 57 2.91 -3.74 -17.81
CA VAL A 57 2.36 -4.17 -16.54
C VAL A 57 1.78 -5.57 -16.65
N ASN A 58 2.32 -6.51 -15.87
CA ASN A 58 1.85 -7.90 -15.79
C ASN A 58 1.63 -8.26 -14.32
N ASN A 59 0.47 -7.86 -13.78
CA ASN A 59 0.13 -8.06 -12.37
C ASN A 59 -0.42 -9.47 -12.15
N ILE A 60 0.42 -10.40 -11.76
CA ILE A 60 -0.02 -11.73 -11.34
C ILE A 60 -0.11 -11.76 -9.81
N ALA A 61 -1.28 -12.13 -9.30
CA ALA A 61 -1.51 -12.28 -7.87
C ALA A 61 -2.27 -13.57 -7.56
N LEU A 62 -2.17 -14.02 -6.31
CA LEU A 62 -2.92 -15.18 -5.83
C LEU A 62 -4.32 -14.75 -5.38
N VAL A 63 -5.33 -15.21 -6.08
CA VAL A 63 -6.73 -15.03 -5.71
C VAL A 63 -7.30 -16.36 -5.27
N LYS A 64 -7.69 -16.46 -4.00
CA LYS A 64 -8.18 -17.72 -3.39
C LYS A 64 -7.23 -18.92 -3.63
N GLY A 65 -5.91 -18.65 -3.48
CA GLY A 65 -4.86 -19.65 -3.67
C GLY A 65 -4.51 -20.00 -5.11
N ARG A 66 -5.09 -19.33 -6.12
CA ARG A 66 -4.80 -19.56 -7.55
C ARG A 66 -4.16 -18.33 -8.18
N PRO A 67 -3.09 -18.48 -8.97
CA PRO A 67 -2.51 -17.36 -9.70
C PRO A 67 -3.45 -16.86 -10.79
N ARG A 68 -3.64 -15.54 -10.86
CA ARG A 68 -4.46 -14.86 -11.89
C ARG A 68 -3.77 -13.58 -12.31
N LEU A 69 -3.86 -13.29 -13.60
CA LEU A 69 -3.50 -11.98 -14.12
C LEU A 69 -4.64 -11.01 -13.79
N LEU A 70 -4.31 -9.89 -13.14
CA LEU A 70 -5.28 -8.95 -12.65
C LEU A 70 -5.08 -7.56 -13.27
N THR A 71 -6.18 -6.93 -13.61
CA THR A 71 -6.22 -5.50 -13.88
C THR A 71 -6.08 -4.70 -12.59
N LEU A 72 -5.73 -3.41 -12.66
CA LEU A 72 -5.65 -2.55 -11.48
C LEU A 72 -6.96 -2.54 -10.68
N LYS A 73 -8.10 -2.47 -11.37
CA LYS A 73 -9.43 -2.52 -10.74
C LYS A 73 -9.64 -3.82 -9.95
N GLU A 74 -9.25 -4.94 -10.54
CA GLU A 74 -9.36 -6.25 -9.88
C GLU A 74 -8.42 -6.39 -8.69
N CYS A 75 -7.20 -5.84 -8.76
CA CYS A 75 -6.28 -5.80 -7.63
C CYS A 75 -6.92 -5.09 -6.43
N VAL A 76 -7.49 -3.91 -6.64
CA VAL A 76 -8.18 -3.16 -5.58
C VAL A 76 -9.40 -3.92 -5.07
N LYS A 77 -10.21 -4.49 -5.97
CA LYS A 77 -11.41 -5.27 -5.59
C LYS A 77 -11.04 -6.45 -4.68
N TYR A 78 -10.09 -7.28 -5.11
CA TYR A 78 -9.70 -8.47 -4.32
C TYR A 78 -8.98 -8.10 -3.01
N PHE A 79 -8.26 -6.98 -2.99
CA PHE A 79 -7.70 -6.45 -1.75
C PHE A 79 -8.81 -6.08 -0.75
N VAL A 80 -9.84 -5.35 -1.19
CA VAL A 80 -10.96 -4.95 -0.32
C VAL A 80 -11.75 -6.18 0.16
N GLU A 81 -12.02 -7.15 -0.73
CA GLU A 81 -12.68 -8.41 -0.35
C GLU A 81 -11.87 -9.17 0.71
N HIS A 82 -10.56 -9.29 0.52
CA HIS A 82 -9.67 -9.93 1.49
C HIS A 82 -9.65 -9.20 2.84
N ARG A 83 -9.56 -7.87 2.83
CA ARG A 83 -9.63 -7.06 4.07
C ARG A 83 -10.94 -7.29 4.80
N HIS A 84 -12.05 -7.30 4.09
CA HIS A 84 -13.37 -7.59 4.67
C HIS A 84 -13.38 -8.97 5.35
N ASP A 85 -12.96 -10.03 4.66
CA ASP A 85 -12.90 -11.38 5.22
C ASP A 85 -12.02 -11.47 6.47
N VAL A 86 -10.87 -10.80 6.45
CA VAL A 86 -9.95 -10.76 7.61
C VAL A 86 -10.58 -10.00 8.77
N THR A 87 -11.22 -8.86 8.51
CA THR A 87 -11.91 -8.08 9.55
C THR A 87 -13.02 -8.88 10.21
N ILE A 88 -13.88 -9.55 9.44
CA ILE A 88 -14.95 -10.41 9.97
C ILE A 88 -14.38 -11.56 10.82
N ARG A 89 -13.33 -12.24 10.35
CA ARG A 89 -12.72 -13.35 11.11
C ARG A 89 -12.06 -12.86 12.40
N ARG A 90 -11.35 -11.75 12.36
CA ARG A 90 -10.77 -11.11 13.55
C ARG A 90 -11.86 -10.74 14.54
N THR A 91 -12.90 -10.03 14.10
CA THR A 91 -14.00 -9.61 14.95
C THR A 91 -14.72 -10.81 15.60
N LYS A 92 -14.96 -11.89 14.87
CA LYS A 92 -15.53 -13.13 15.42
C LYS A 92 -14.64 -13.76 16.50
N PHE A 93 -13.33 -13.75 16.28
CA PHE A 93 -12.38 -14.29 17.26
C PHE A 93 -12.33 -13.44 18.53
N ASP A 94 -12.27 -12.11 18.36
CA ASP A 94 -12.24 -11.17 19.48
C ASP A 94 -13.55 -11.20 20.26
N LEU A 95 -14.69 -11.29 19.57
CA LEU A 95 -16.01 -11.46 20.19
C LEU A 95 -16.07 -12.72 21.04
N LYS A 96 -15.64 -13.86 20.50
CA LYS A 96 -15.61 -15.12 21.24
C LYS A 96 -14.75 -15.02 22.51
N LYS A 97 -13.58 -14.43 22.41
CA LYS A 97 -12.70 -14.22 23.58
C LYS A 97 -13.30 -13.29 24.62
N ALA A 98 -13.93 -12.20 24.18
CA ALA A 98 -14.59 -11.26 25.08
C ALA A 98 -15.77 -11.92 25.80
N GLN A 99 -16.58 -12.72 25.09
CA GLN A 99 -17.68 -13.47 25.67
C GLN A 99 -17.20 -14.53 26.67
N GLU A 100 -16.16 -15.30 26.34
CA GLU A 100 -15.57 -16.29 27.26
C GLU A 100 -15.04 -15.62 28.54
N ARG A 101 -14.44 -14.44 28.43
CA ARG A 101 -13.95 -13.69 29.58
C ARG A 101 -15.09 -13.08 30.41
N ALA A 102 -16.08 -12.47 29.76
CA ALA A 102 -17.25 -11.91 30.42
C ALA A 102 -18.03 -12.99 31.20
N HIS A 103 -18.20 -14.16 30.60
CA HIS A 103 -18.84 -15.30 31.24
C HIS A 103 -18.14 -15.75 32.54
N ILE A 104 -16.80 -15.80 32.54
CA ILE A 104 -16.05 -16.10 33.77
C ILE A 104 -16.21 -14.98 34.81
N LEU A 105 -16.16 -13.71 34.37
CA LEU A 105 -16.32 -12.58 35.28
C LEU A 105 -17.69 -12.54 35.91
N GLU A 106 -18.76 -12.86 35.17
CA GLU A 106 -20.10 -12.96 35.68
C GLU A 106 -20.18 -13.95 36.85
N GLY A 107 -19.62 -15.14 36.73
CA GLY A 107 -19.54 -16.12 37.80
C GLY A 107 -18.73 -15.61 39.02
N LEU A 108 -17.62 -14.90 38.77
CA LEU A 108 -16.83 -14.31 39.86
C LEU A 108 -17.57 -13.18 40.59
N ILE A 109 -18.33 -12.36 39.89
CA ILE A 109 -19.16 -11.30 40.46
C ILE A 109 -20.26 -11.93 41.36
N ILE A 110 -20.97 -12.94 40.87
CA ILE A 110 -21.96 -13.68 41.66
C ILE A 110 -21.33 -14.24 42.94
N ALA A 111 -20.12 -14.78 42.84
CA ALA A 111 -19.41 -15.29 44.01
C ALA A 111 -18.99 -14.19 44.99
N CYS A 112 -18.54 -13.05 44.48
CA CYS A 112 -18.18 -11.91 45.33
C CYS A 112 -19.36 -11.30 46.07
N ASP A 113 -20.52 -11.19 45.40
CA ASP A 113 -21.76 -10.68 45.99
C ASP A 113 -22.29 -11.59 47.08
N ASN A 114 -21.98 -12.89 47.01
CA ASN A 114 -22.45 -13.91 47.97
C ASN A 114 -21.26 -14.58 48.72
N ILE A 115 -20.22 -13.81 49.03
CA ILE A 115 -18.93 -14.36 49.47
C ILE A 115 -19.02 -15.22 50.73
N ASP A 116 -19.83 -14.86 51.71
CA ASP A 116 -19.98 -15.60 52.95
C ASP A 116 -20.56 -17.00 52.70
N GLU A 117 -21.55 -17.11 51.83
CA GLU A 117 -22.15 -18.41 51.48
C GLU A 117 -21.17 -19.25 50.62
N VAL A 118 -20.46 -18.63 49.68
CA VAL A 118 -19.41 -19.31 48.88
C VAL A 118 -18.32 -19.90 49.78
N VAL A 119 -17.82 -19.13 50.75
CA VAL A 119 -16.81 -19.58 51.71
C VAL A 119 -17.32 -20.74 52.56
N GLN A 120 -18.60 -20.66 53.02
CA GLN A 120 -19.21 -21.77 53.78
C GLN A 120 -19.31 -23.06 52.94
N ILE A 121 -19.73 -22.97 51.68
CA ILE A 121 -19.84 -24.11 50.78
C ILE A 121 -18.47 -24.76 50.58
N ILE A 122 -17.42 -23.95 50.29
CA ILE A 122 -16.07 -24.42 50.06
C ILE A 122 -15.51 -25.12 51.33
N ARG A 123 -15.69 -24.54 52.51
CA ARG A 123 -15.25 -25.09 53.79
C ARG A 123 -15.92 -26.40 54.15
N ASN A 124 -17.22 -26.55 53.81
CA ASN A 124 -17.99 -27.74 54.11
C ASN A 124 -17.76 -28.89 53.09
N SER A 125 -17.10 -28.61 51.98
CA SER A 125 -16.78 -29.59 50.95
C SER A 125 -15.46 -30.30 51.26
N LYS A 126 -15.40 -31.62 51.07
CA LYS A 126 -14.20 -32.44 51.35
C LYS A 126 -13.14 -32.35 50.23
N THR A 127 -13.57 -32.05 49.02
CA THR A 127 -12.68 -31.98 47.84
C THR A 127 -13.04 -30.75 46.98
N PRO A 128 -12.07 -30.20 46.22
CA PRO A 128 -12.36 -29.09 45.29
C PRO A 128 -13.48 -29.43 44.30
N SER A 129 -13.52 -30.67 43.78
CA SER A 129 -14.56 -31.10 42.85
C SER A 129 -15.96 -31.16 43.49
N GLU A 130 -16.03 -31.44 44.80
CA GLU A 130 -17.29 -31.41 45.55
C GLU A 130 -17.75 -29.93 45.75
N ALA A 131 -16.81 -29.06 46.07
CA ALA A 131 -17.07 -27.63 46.17
C ALA A 131 -17.62 -27.03 44.84
N GLN A 132 -17.01 -27.37 43.73
CA GLN A 132 -17.48 -26.97 42.39
C GLN A 132 -18.94 -27.39 42.16
N ARG A 133 -19.26 -28.67 42.33
CA ARG A 133 -20.63 -29.18 42.15
C ARG A 133 -21.67 -28.51 43.07
N ASN A 134 -21.25 -28.20 44.30
CA ASN A 134 -22.16 -27.53 45.25
C ASN A 134 -22.40 -26.08 44.85
N LEU A 135 -21.37 -25.36 44.35
CA LEU A 135 -21.49 -24.00 43.81
C LEU A 135 -22.34 -23.98 42.54
N GLU A 136 -22.14 -24.91 41.60
CA GLU A 136 -22.94 -25.06 40.37
C GLU A 136 -24.45 -25.23 40.72
N LYS A 137 -24.74 -26.10 41.66
CA LYS A 137 -26.17 -26.32 42.07
C LYS A 137 -26.80 -25.13 42.81
N ARG A 138 -25.99 -24.39 43.57
CA ARG A 138 -26.50 -23.34 44.42
C ARG A 138 -26.72 -22.03 43.69
N PHE A 139 -25.80 -21.69 42.77
CA PHE A 139 -25.78 -20.43 42.04
C PHE A 139 -26.08 -20.58 40.55
N GLU A 140 -26.48 -21.77 40.10
CA GLU A 140 -26.76 -22.09 38.69
C GLU A 140 -25.57 -21.77 37.77
N LEU A 141 -24.33 -22.02 38.27
CA LEU A 141 -23.11 -21.78 37.55
C LEU A 141 -22.70 -22.98 36.68
N ASP A 142 -21.92 -22.74 35.66
CA ASP A 142 -21.32 -23.81 34.89
C ASP A 142 -19.95 -24.27 35.47
N GLU A 143 -19.36 -25.31 34.86
CA GLU A 143 -18.08 -25.90 35.28
C GLU A 143 -16.91 -24.88 35.15
N LEU A 144 -16.92 -23.99 34.16
CA LEU A 144 -15.85 -22.99 33.97
C LEU A 144 -15.91 -21.91 35.03
N GLN A 145 -17.12 -21.44 35.35
CA GLN A 145 -17.37 -20.42 36.38
C GLN A 145 -17.07 -20.98 37.77
N SER A 146 -17.59 -22.17 38.10
CA SER A 146 -17.38 -22.81 39.41
C SER A 146 -15.89 -23.12 39.66
N LYS A 147 -15.17 -23.56 38.64
CA LYS A 147 -13.73 -23.77 38.70
C LYS A 147 -12.99 -22.44 38.95
N ALA A 148 -13.32 -21.38 38.22
CA ALA A 148 -12.70 -20.08 38.42
C ALA A 148 -12.91 -19.52 39.83
N ILE A 149 -14.07 -19.80 40.45
CA ILE A 149 -14.36 -19.42 41.82
C ILE A 149 -13.51 -20.21 42.80
N VAL A 150 -13.40 -21.53 42.65
CA VAL A 150 -12.62 -22.38 43.56
C VAL A 150 -11.11 -22.06 43.43
N ASP A 151 -10.62 -21.73 42.26
CA ASP A 151 -9.23 -21.34 41.99
C ASP A 151 -8.90 -19.90 42.41
N MET A 152 -9.92 -19.11 42.85
CA MET A 152 -9.77 -17.68 43.21
C MET A 152 -8.97 -17.53 44.49
N ARG A 153 -8.00 -16.60 44.48
CA ARG A 153 -7.19 -16.27 45.67
C ARG A 153 -7.95 -15.36 46.62
N LEU A 154 -7.80 -15.56 47.92
CA LEU A 154 -8.42 -14.70 48.95
C LEU A 154 -8.06 -13.21 48.79
N SER A 155 -6.91 -12.88 48.24
CA SER A 155 -6.53 -11.50 47.95
C SER A 155 -7.41 -10.82 46.90
N GLN A 156 -8.14 -11.55 46.10
CA GLN A 156 -9.08 -11.03 45.08
C GLN A 156 -10.43 -10.64 45.68
N LEU A 157 -10.70 -10.96 46.96
CA LEU A 157 -11.93 -10.64 47.66
C LEU A 157 -11.89 -9.26 48.35
N THR A 158 -10.90 -8.43 48.09
CA THR A 158 -10.85 -7.07 48.63
C THR A 158 -11.84 -6.16 47.88
N GLY A 159 -12.46 -5.20 48.59
CA GLY A 159 -13.46 -4.30 47.98
C GLY A 159 -12.97 -3.59 46.71
N LEU A 160 -11.70 -3.13 46.69
CA LEU A 160 -11.11 -2.50 45.51
C LEU A 160 -11.04 -3.46 44.30
N ARG A 161 -10.82 -4.76 44.54
CA ARG A 161 -10.78 -5.77 43.47
C ARG A 161 -12.15 -6.08 42.91
N ILE A 162 -13.17 -6.09 43.77
CA ILE A 162 -14.59 -6.28 43.38
C ILE A 162 -15.02 -5.15 42.45
N GLU A 163 -14.72 -3.91 42.79
CA GLU A 163 -14.97 -2.75 41.92
C GLU A 163 -14.27 -2.87 40.55
N GLN A 164 -13.02 -3.37 40.54
CA GLN A 164 -12.29 -3.63 39.31
C GLN A 164 -12.92 -4.72 38.44
N LEU A 165 -13.47 -5.79 39.05
CA LEU A 165 -14.18 -6.84 38.32
C LEU A 165 -15.45 -6.32 37.66
N HIS A 166 -16.23 -5.48 38.36
CA HIS A 166 -17.41 -4.83 37.79
C HIS A 166 -17.02 -3.89 36.64
N ALA A 167 -15.97 -3.09 36.78
CA ALA A 167 -15.50 -2.19 35.74
C ALA A 167 -15.04 -3.00 34.50
N GLU A 168 -14.23 -4.06 34.69
CA GLU A 168 -13.78 -4.94 33.60
C GLU A 168 -14.98 -5.59 32.88
N TYR A 169 -16.00 -6.02 33.63
CA TYR A 169 -17.20 -6.62 33.05
C TYR A 169 -17.97 -5.62 32.17
N GLN A 170 -18.14 -4.38 32.64
CA GLN A 170 -18.80 -3.33 31.85
C GLN A 170 -18.02 -2.98 30.59
N GLU A 171 -16.71 -2.85 30.66
CA GLU A 171 -15.85 -2.63 29.48
C GLU A 171 -15.98 -3.77 28.45
N LEU A 172 -16.09 -5.01 28.93
CA LEU A 172 -16.29 -6.17 28.06
C LEU A 172 -17.68 -6.21 27.44
N GLU A 173 -18.73 -5.83 28.15
CA GLU A 173 -20.09 -5.72 27.59
C GLU A 173 -20.15 -4.68 26.47
N GLU A 174 -19.54 -3.51 26.67
CA GLU A 174 -19.44 -2.47 25.65
C GLU A 174 -18.66 -2.96 24.43
N LEU A 175 -17.54 -3.68 24.67
CA LEU A 175 -16.74 -4.27 23.61
C LEU A 175 -17.53 -5.33 22.83
N ILE A 176 -18.22 -6.22 23.51
CA ILE A 176 -19.08 -7.26 22.90
C ILE A 176 -20.16 -6.62 22.03
N ALA A 177 -20.85 -5.61 22.54
CA ALA A 177 -21.87 -4.89 21.78
C ALA A 177 -21.30 -4.24 20.52
N ARG A 178 -20.12 -3.61 20.62
CA ARG A 178 -19.41 -3.03 19.48
C ARG A 178 -18.99 -4.08 18.45
N LEU A 179 -18.42 -5.21 18.89
CA LEU A 179 -18.00 -6.28 18.00
C LEU A 179 -19.17 -6.95 17.30
N GLN A 180 -20.31 -7.12 18.00
CA GLN A 180 -21.56 -7.61 17.40
C GLN A 180 -22.07 -6.65 16.32
N LEU A 181 -22.09 -5.34 16.60
CA LEU A 181 -22.49 -4.33 15.63
C LEU A 181 -21.67 -4.39 14.33
N ILE A 182 -20.35 -4.60 14.43
CA ILE A 182 -19.48 -4.75 13.25
C ILE A 182 -19.83 -6.00 12.42
N LEU A 183 -20.31 -7.08 13.06
CA LEU A 183 -20.69 -8.31 12.38
C LEU A 183 -22.08 -8.22 11.76
N ASP A 184 -23.01 -7.50 12.38
CA ASP A 184 -24.42 -7.41 11.98
C ASP A 184 -24.66 -6.28 10.96
N ASP A 185 -23.88 -5.19 11.02
CA ASP A 185 -23.99 -4.06 10.12
C ASP A 185 -22.81 -4.00 9.13
N PRO A 186 -23.05 -4.31 7.83
CA PRO A 186 -22.00 -4.21 6.79
C PRO A 186 -21.43 -2.81 6.62
N GLU A 187 -22.19 -1.75 6.91
CA GLU A 187 -21.70 -0.36 6.79
C GLU A 187 -20.77 -0.03 7.94
N GLU A 188 -21.03 -0.53 9.14
CA GLU A 188 -20.10 -0.38 10.26
C GLU A 188 -18.79 -1.12 10.01
N CYS A 189 -18.85 -2.34 9.47
CA CYS A 189 -17.65 -3.08 9.04
C CYS A 189 -16.82 -2.28 8.04
N LYS A 190 -17.45 -1.65 7.03
CA LYS A 190 -16.75 -0.79 6.05
C LYS A 190 -16.15 0.45 6.72
N ARG A 191 -16.84 1.05 7.70
CA ARG A 191 -16.34 2.21 8.44
C ARG A 191 -15.07 1.89 9.21
N VAL A 192 -15.07 0.74 9.91
CA VAL A 192 -13.88 0.26 10.63
C VAL A 192 -12.72 0.01 9.67
N MET A 193 -12.97 -0.71 8.56
CA MET A 193 -11.94 -0.96 7.54
C MET A 193 -11.37 0.34 6.98
N LYS A 194 -12.22 1.33 6.69
CA LYS A 194 -11.81 2.63 6.16
C LYS A 194 -10.94 3.38 7.16
N ALA A 195 -11.34 3.43 8.44
CA ALA A 195 -10.57 4.08 9.48
C ALA A 195 -9.17 3.46 9.66
N GLU A 196 -9.07 2.13 9.64
CA GLU A 196 -7.77 1.44 9.71
C GLU A 196 -6.88 1.73 8.49
N LEU A 197 -7.45 1.83 7.29
CA LEU A 197 -6.70 2.16 6.08
C LEU A 197 -6.27 3.63 6.05
N GLU A 198 -7.08 4.54 6.59
CA GLU A 198 -6.72 5.95 6.75
C GLU A 198 -5.56 6.13 7.73
N GLU A 199 -5.55 5.39 8.84
CA GLU A 199 -4.42 5.36 9.79
C GLU A 199 -3.12 4.86 9.14
N VAL A 200 -3.21 3.79 8.34
CA VAL A 200 -2.05 3.28 7.57
C VAL A 200 -1.56 4.31 6.56
N LYS A 201 -2.48 4.99 5.87
CA LYS A 201 -2.14 6.05 4.92
C LYS A 201 -1.44 7.22 5.60
N GLU A 202 -1.90 7.63 6.77
CA GLU A 202 -1.29 8.73 7.54
C GLU A 202 0.12 8.39 8.02
N LYS A 203 0.33 7.16 8.51
CA LYS A 203 1.62 6.71 9.03
C LYS A 203 2.67 6.40 7.97
N PHE A 204 2.25 5.87 6.83
CA PHE A 204 3.16 5.29 5.82
C PHE A 204 2.95 5.84 4.41
N GLY A 205 2.01 6.78 4.21
CA GLY A 205 1.76 7.39 2.91
C GLY A 205 2.95 8.24 2.49
N ASP A 206 3.43 8.04 1.27
CA ASP A 206 4.42 8.87 0.62
C ASP A 206 3.87 9.40 -0.72
N GLU A 207 4.54 10.42 -1.26
CA GLU A 207 4.14 10.97 -2.54
C GLU A 207 4.49 10.02 -3.70
N ARG A 208 3.68 10.08 -4.75
CA ARG A 208 3.91 9.30 -5.95
C ARG A 208 5.20 9.75 -6.63
N ARG A 209 6.13 8.82 -6.89
CA ARG A 209 7.42 9.10 -7.53
C ARG A 209 7.33 9.20 -9.04
N THR A 210 6.36 8.51 -9.66
CA THR A 210 6.16 8.50 -11.11
C THR A 210 5.08 9.51 -11.49
N GLU A 211 5.37 10.33 -12.48
CA GLU A 211 4.43 11.28 -13.05
C GLU A 211 3.40 10.55 -13.94
N ILE A 212 2.14 10.99 -13.89
CA ILE A 212 1.10 10.52 -14.80
C ILE A 212 0.94 11.61 -15.86
N ILE A 213 1.40 11.31 -17.07
CA ILE A 213 1.28 12.21 -18.21
C ILE A 213 0.32 11.59 -19.23
N PRO A 214 -0.46 12.43 -19.97
CA PRO A 214 -1.19 11.94 -21.14
C PRO A 214 -0.21 11.36 -22.16
N ASP A 215 -0.60 10.29 -22.83
CA ASP A 215 0.20 9.70 -23.91
C ASP A 215 -0.02 10.54 -25.18
N GLU A 216 0.73 11.65 -25.29
CA GLU A 216 0.72 12.55 -26.45
C GLU A 216 1.87 12.27 -27.43
N HIS A 217 2.72 11.28 -27.14
CA HIS A 217 3.97 11.10 -27.87
C HIS A 217 4.00 9.83 -28.74
N GLU A 218 3.22 9.84 -29.81
CA GLU A 218 3.75 9.24 -31.03
C GLU A 218 4.81 10.22 -31.58
N PHE A 219 6.11 9.83 -31.51
CA PHE A 219 7.18 10.58 -32.13
C PHE A 219 6.86 10.82 -33.61
N ASN A 220 6.55 12.05 -33.94
CA ASN A 220 6.37 12.46 -35.33
C ASN A 220 7.74 12.54 -36.03
N ALA A 221 7.76 12.33 -37.33
CA ALA A 221 9.00 12.47 -38.12
C ALA A 221 9.63 13.86 -37.92
N GLU A 222 8.84 14.86 -37.63
CA GLU A 222 9.24 16.24 -37.39
C GLU A 222 10.12 16.41 -36.14
N ASP A 223 9.94 15.58 -35.09
CA ASP A 223 10.70 15.64 -33.84
C ASP A 223 12.19 15.27 -34.00
N PHE A 224 12.55 14.71 -35.14
CA PHE A 224 13.92 14.29 -35.45
C PHE A 224 14.67 15.26 -36.38
N TYR A 225 14.01 16.33 -36.84
CA TYR A 225 14.60 17.32 -37.72
C TYR A 225 14.59 18.69 -37.05
N PRO A 226 15.74 19.43 -37.10
CA PRO A 226 15.77 20.80 -36.60
C PRO A 226 14.90 21.71 -37.48
N ASN A 227 14.15 22.60 -36.83
CA ASN A 227 13.38 23.64 -37.52
C ASN A 227 14.24 24.88 -37.78
N ASP A 228 15.34 24.67 -38.51
CA ASP A 228 16.31 25.70 -38.83
C ASP A 228 15.87 26.51 -40.07
N PRO A 229 16.32 27.76 -40.22
CA PRO A 229 16.12 28.53 -41.43
C PRO A 229 16.73 27.83 -42.64
N VAL A 230 15.94 27.63 -43.68
CA VAL A 230 16.34 26.90 -44.87
C VAL A 230 16.04 27.71 -46.14
N VAL A 231 16.80 27.50 -47.18
CA VAL A 231 16.55 27.98 -48.51
C VAL A 231 15.93 26.84 -49.33
N ILE A 232 14.77 27.10 -49.88
CA ILE A 232 14.11 26.18 -50.83
C ILE A 232 14.40 26.68 -52.24
N THR A 233 15.09 25.83 -53.02
CA THR A 233 15.35 26.09 -54.43
C THR A 233 14.47 25.21 -55.29
N ILE A 234 13.83 25.81 -56.29
CA ILE A 234 12.99 25.12 -57.28
C ILE A 234 13.64 25.30 -58.66
N SER A 235 14.01 24.21 -59.32
CA SER A 235 14.55 24.23 -60.65
C SER A 235 13.47 24.44 -61.70
N HIS A 236 13.85 24.91 -62.91
CA HIS A 236 12.96 25.03 -64.04
C HIS A 236 12.20 23.75 -64.41
N LEU A 237 12.81 22.58 -64.09
CA LEU A 237 12.20 21.26 -64.33
C LEU A 237 11.30 20.78 -63.16
N GLY A 238 11.04 21.64 -62.16
CA GLY A 238 10.16 21.33 -61.02
C GLY A 238 10.80 20.56 -59.88
N TYR A 239 12.14 20.35 -59.87
CA TYR A 239 12.83 19.74 -58.74
C TYR A 239 12.92 20.72 -57.56
N ILE A 240 12.55 20.25 -56.38
CA ILE A 240 12.65 21.02 -55.13
C ILE A 240 13.79 20.49 -54.28
N LYS A 241 14.68 21.39 -53.82
CA LYS A 241 15.75 21.08 -52.87
C LYS A 241 15.66 22.00 -51.63
N ARG A 242 15.79 21.41 -50.47
CA ARG A 242 15.96 22.11 -49.20
C ARG A 242 17.46 22.15 -48.86
N THR A 243 17.98 23.37 -48.64
CA THR A 243 19.39 23.56 -48.25
C THR A 243 19.44 24.43 -47.00
N PRO A 244 20.13 24.02 -45.90
CA PRO A 244 20.32 24.86 -44.72
C PRO A 244 20.91 26.23 -45.09
N LEU A 245 20.47 27.30 -44.42
CA LEU A 245 20.99 28.64 -44.68
C LEU A 245 22.51 28.74 -44.42
N ALA A 246 23.00 27.95 -43.44
CA ALA A 246 24.43 27.87 -43.10
C ALA A 246 25.32 27.35 -44.24
N ASP A 247 24.75 26.63 -45.21
CA ASP A 247 25.53 26.10 -46.36
C ASP A 247 25.79 27.20 -47.43
N PHE A 248 25.08 28.35 -47.30
CA PHE A 248 25.32 29.49 -48.20
C PHE A 248 26.42 30.39 -47.62
N LYS A 249 27.54 30.44 -48.30
CA LYS A 249 28.63 31.36 -47.96
C LYS A 249 28.30 32.77 -48.44
N GLU A 250 28.61 33.76 -47.60
CA GLU A 250 28.51 35.17 -48.00
C GLU A 250 29.49 35.44 -49.15
N GLN A 251 29.01 35.89 -50.31
CA GLN A 251 29.84 36.23 -51.43
C GLN A 251 30.21 37.71 -51.39
N ALA A 252 31.51 38.02 -51.41
CA ALA A 252 32.01 39.36 -51.56
C ALA A 252 31.94 39.81 -53.02
N ARG A 253 31.86 41.12 -53.26
CA ARG A 253 31.91 41.70 -54.62
C ARG A 253 33.11 41.19 -55.36
N GLY A 254 32.89 40.57 -56.54
CA GLY A 254 33.96 40.02 -57.39
C GLY A 254 34.14 38.50 -57.34
N GLY A 255 33.31 37.76 -56.59
CA GLY A 255 33.25 36.30 -56.67
C GLY A 255 32.73 35.81 -58.02
N VAL A 256 33.41 34.87 -58.63
CA VAL A 256 32.93 34.14 -59.81
C VAL A 256 31.83 33.23 -59.35
N GLY A 257 30.61 33.37 -59.82
CA GLY A 257 29.41 32.62 -59.43
C GLY A 257 29.46 31.15 -59.75
#